data_2c8065f55d028914fe9188bffc895dca
#
_entry.id   2c8065f55d028914fe9188bffc895dca
#
_cell.length_a   1.000
_cell.length_b   1.000
_cell.length_c   1.000
_cell.angle_alpha   90.00
_cell.angle_beta   90.00
_cell.angle_gamma   90.00
#
_symmetry.space_group_name_H-M   'P 1'
#
loop_
_entity.id
_entity.type
_entity.pdbx_description
1 polymer ?
#
loop_
_entity_poly.entity_id
_entity_poly.type
_entity_poly.pdbx_seq_one_letter_code
_entity_poly.pdbx_strand_id
1 'polypeptide(L)'
;MKKVICLLLVLALCATLFTACSDTAKSDGAANNSENKAASSGDQITIRILTRNSNPDNPREKYFIEMVKKFNEENPDIHLEDVSISDEEAHDTLFKTSVASGDPIEIFDFLGYAANLDYVSNGVITDLSAEIEADPDWTAQYIDGLFAPVNYSAYGVEGIYGFPTSPYGVCCFYNKAIFDSLGLELPTTWEGIEAVAPTLIENGYIPMAFGAKDNYRVGHFFTALSMKYYGDELKNELISGETKWNDAKTVELATMIQTWYEEGVFGSNNLSYDANGELAKLASGEAAIIFSGSWNISTINTFDNVDDIVCTGFPSFESKPEFKDEWMGGPDNFFSATSQPGDDDYDATIRVLKFFTSYDYLYGLYELQEGAGTYPVTFTETIEADNLTNGFNADYTVATNMIGEIEQFSTMTSLMDVVRNDFTTIFAGNTAAQACDDIQAAVDANEG
;
A
#
# COMPACT_ATOMS: atom_id res chain seq x y z
N MET A 1 33.24 -31.22 30.86
CA MET A 1 32.68 -32.47 30.26
C MET A 1 31.24 -32.32 29.70
N LYS A 2 30.48 -31.27 29.96
CA LYS A 2 29.10 -31.11 29.42
C LYS A 2 29.03 -30.40 28.05
N LYS A 3 30.11 -29.81 27.55
CA LYS A 3 30.17 -29.13 26.26
C LYS A 3 30.66 -29.96 25.06
N VAL A 4 31.17 -31.16 25.33
CA VAL A 4 31.69 -32.10 24.27
C VAL A 4 30.64 -33.12 23.86
N ILE A 5 29.61 -33.32 24.66
CA ILE A 5 28.54 -34.30 24.38
C ILE A 5 27.49 -33.72 23.41
N CYS A 6 27.30 -32.39 23.35
CA CYS A 6 26.38 -31.79 22.39
C CYS A 6 26.90 -31.72 20.93
N LEU A 7 28.22 -31.77 20.74
CA LEU A 7 28.82 -31.71 19.40
C LEU A 7 28.83 -33.08 18.68
N LEU A 8 28.74 -34.16 19.41
CA LEU A 8 28.72 -35.51 18.87
C LEU A 8 27.31 -36.01 18.49
N LEU A 9 26.26 -35.36 18.96
CA LEU A 9 24.87 -35.70 18.61
C LEU A 9 24.40 -35.03 17.33
N VAL A 10 25.04 -33.96 16.87
CA VAL A 10 24.71 -33.24 15.62
C VAL A 10 25.36 -33.92 14.40
N LEU A 11 26.49 -34.63 14.57
CA LEU A 11 27.16 -35.36 13.49
C LEU A 11 26.54 -36.75 13.20
N ALA A 12 25.67 -37.28 14.05
CA ALA A 12 25.05 -38.58 13.86
C ALA A 12 23.72 -38.54 13.08
N LEU A 13 23.15 -37.35 12.81
CA LEU A 13 21.89 -37.19 12.06
C LEU A 13 22.07 -36.93 10.57
N CYS A 14 23.28 -36.70 10.09
CA CYS A 14 23.54 -36.44 8.66
C CYS A 14 23.99 -37.66 7.83
N ALA A 15 23.98 -38.88 8.38
CA ALA A 15 24.56 -40.06 7.73
C ALA A 15 23.54 -41.11 7.27
N THR A 16 22.22 -40.83 7.24
CA THR A 16 21.19 -41.88 6.90
C THR A 16 20.32 -41.54 5.67
N LEU A 17 20.79 -40.74 4.71
CA LEU A 17 20.04 -40.43 3.49
C LEU A 17 20.78 -40.72 2.17
N PHE A 18 21.59 -41.78 2.13
CA PHE A 18 22.11 -42.26 0.86
C PHE A 18 22.17 -43.81 0.89
N THR A 19 21.05 -44.47 0.60
CA THR A 19 21.04 -45.81 -0.03
C THR A 19 19.60 -46.21 -0.38
N ALA A 20 19.21 -46.07 -1.64
CA ALA A 20 18.29 -46.97 -2.33
C ALA A 20 18.18 -46.55 -3.80
N CYS A 21 19.02 -47.11 -4.66
CA CYS A 21 18.76 -47.31 -6.08
C CYS A 21 19.47 -48.58 -6.51
N SER A 22 18.71 -49.55 -6.89
CA SER A 22 18.84 -50.52 -7.95
C SER A 22 18.15 -51.82 -7.53
N ASP A 23 17.15 -52.20 -8.30
CA ASP A 23 17.17 -53.49 -8.96
C ASP A 23 16.07 -53.58 -10.05
N THR A 24 16.54 -53.99 -11.20
CA THR A 24 15.83 -54.34 -12.41
C THR A 24 15.08 -55.64 -12.28
N ALA A 25 13.83 -55.74 -12.76
CA ALA A 25 13.27 -56.98 -13.28
C ALA A 25 12.23 -56.70 -14.38
N LYS A 26 12.48 -57.28 -15.56
CA LYS A 26 11.60 -57.36 -16.72
C LYS A 26 10.43 -58.30 -16.49
N SER A 27 9.25 -58.01 -16.99
CA SER A 27 8.41 -59.03 -17.65
C SER A 27 7.38 -58.38 -18.58
N ASP A 28 7.24 -58.99 -19.76
CA ASP A 28 6.41 -58.65 -20.90
C ASP A 28 4.90 -58.78 -20.63
N GLY A 29 4.09 -58.02 -21.35
CA GLY A 29 2.66 -58.27 -21.51
C GLY A 29 1.92 -57.15 -22.23
N ALA A 30 1.63 -57.34 -23.50
CA ALA A 30 0.98 -56.42 -24.43
C ALA A 30 -0.49 -56.16 -24.14
N ALA A 31 -0.99 -54.96 -24.39
CA ALA A 31 -1.94 -54.59 -25.42
C ALA A 31 -2.81 -53.35 -25.07
N ASN A 32 -2.75 -52.41 -25.98
CA ASN A 32 -3.79 -51.54 -26.52
C ASN A 32 -4.45 -50.42 -25.74
N ASN A 33 -4.15 -49.26 -26.30
CA ASN A 33 -5.06 -48.17 -26.74
C ASN A 33 -5.64 -47.20 -25.70
N SER A 34 -5.08 -46.04 -25.70
CA SER A 34 -5.71 -44.82 -26.27
C SER A 34 -4.72 -43.67 -26.15
N GLU A 35 -4.38 -43.13 -27.27
CA GLU A 35 -3.64 -41.86 -27.38
C GLU A 35 -4.45 -40.74 -26.72
N ASN A 36 -4.07 -40.38 -25.50
CA ASN A 36 -4.16 -39.02 -25.04
C ASN A 36 -2.75 -38.48 -25.14
N LYS A 37 -2.53 -37.71 -26.21
CA LYS A 37 -1.35 -36.90 -26.39
C LYS A 37 -1.40 -35.84 -25.28
N ALA A 38 -0.84 -36.13 -24.12
CA ALA A 38 -0.40 -35.15 -23.19
C ALA A 38 0.56 -34.25 -23.98
N ALA A 39 0.22 -32.97 -24.08
CA ALA A 39 1.13 -31.97 -24.60
C ALA A 39 2.47 -32.13 -23.86
N SER A 40 3.55 -32.18 -24.63
CA SER A 40 4.89 -32.09 -24.08
C SER A 40 4.93 -30.85 -23.21
N SER A 41 5.31 -30.99 -21.94
CA SER A 41 5.73 -29.88 -21.12
C SER A 41 6.97 -29.26 -21.76
N GLY A 42 6.78 -28.28 -22.64
CA GLY A 42 7.77 -27.25 -22.89
C GLY A 42 8.01 -26.58 -21.54
N ASP A 43 9.25 -26.25 -21.23
CA ASP A 43 9.57 -25.55 -20.00
C ASP A 43 8.71 -24.29 -19.93
N GLN A 44 7.78 -24.23 -18.95
CA GLN A 44 6.99 -23.02 -18.66
C GLN A 44 7.95 -21.95 -18.16
N ILE A 45 7.77 -20.72 -18.65
CA ILE A 45 8.48 -19.56 -18.09
C ILE A 45 7.78 -19.21 -16.78
N THR A 46 8.53 -19.18 -15.67
CA THR A 46 7.98 -18.73 -14.38
C THR A 46 8.17 -17.22 -14.24
N ILE A 47 7.09 -16.52 -13.94
CA ILE A 47 7.07 -15.09 -13.61
C ILE A 47 6.52 -14.97 -12.19
N ARG A 48 7.27 -14.34 -11.30
CA ARG A 48 6.82 -14.03 -9.93
C ARG A 48 6.15 -12.67 -9.92
N ILE A 49 5.04 -12.56 -9.21
CA ILE A 49 4.36 -11.29 -8.98
C ILE A 49 4.24 -11.05 -7.48
N LEU A 50 4.74 -9.89 -7.04
CA LEU A 50 4.71 -9.45 -5.66
C LEU A 50 3.82 -8.21 -5.55
N THR A 51 2.72 -8.33 -4.84
CA THR A 51 1.82 -7.21 -4.55
C THR A 51 1.41 -7.22 -3.08
N ARG A 52 0.65 -6.18 -2.69
CA ARG A 52 0.02 -6.13 -1.35
C ARG A 52 -1.34 -6.83 -1.30
N ASN A 53 -1.73 -7.57 -2.37
CA ASN A 53 -3.04 -8.21 -2.49
C ASN A 53 -2.95 -9.70 -2.12
N SER A 54 -2.92 -10.06 -0.83
CA SER A 54 -2.84 -11.47 -0.38
C SER A 54 -3.94 -11.88 0.61
N ASN A 55 -4.83 -10.96 1.02
CA ASN A 55 -5.92 -11.25 1.95
C ASN A 55 -7.21 -11.64 1.20
N PRO A 56 -7.64 -12.92 1.23
CA PRO A 56 -8.84 -13.37 0.52
C PRO A 56 -10.16 -12.86 1.13
N ASP A 57 -10.13 -12.26 2.31
CA ASP A 57 -11.31 -11.67 2.95
C ASP A 57 -11.56 -10.22 2.48
N ASN A 58 -10.57 -9.60 1.84
CA ASN A 58 -10.72 -8.31 1.17
C ASN A 58 -11.21 -8.53 -0.27
N PRO A 59 -12.34 -7.95 -0.70
CA PRO A 59 -12.90 -8.19 -2.05
C PRO A 59 -11.94 -7.86 -3.19
N ARG A 60 -11.17 -6.77 -3.08
CA ARG A 60 -10.18 -6.35 -4.09
C ARG A 60 -9.02 -7.34 -4.19
N GLU A 61 -8.47 -7.74 -3.04
CA GLU A 61 -7.32 -8.65 -3.00
C GLU A 61 -7.73 -10.06 -3.45
N LYS A 62 -8.95 -10.50 -3.07
CA LYS A 62 -9.54 -11.74 -3.57
C LYS A 62 -9.67 -11.75 -5.08
N TYR A 63 -10.11 -10.64 -5.69
CA TYR A 63 -10.18 -10.52 -7.14
C TYR A 63 -8.82 -10.70 -7.80
N PHE A 64 -7.78 -10.07 -7.27
CA PHE A 64 -6.41 -10.26 -7.75
C PHE A 64 -6.00 -11.75 -7.71
N ILE A 65 -6.21 -12.42 -6.58
CA ILE A 65 -5.89 -13.86 -6.40
C ILE A 65 -6.65 -14.73 -7.43
N GLU A 66 -7.91 -14.40 -7.72
CA GLU A 66 -8.70 -15.11 -8.73
C GLU A 66 -8.17 -14.84 -10.15
N MET A 67 -7.72 -13.62 -10.44
CA MET A 67 -7.16 -13.26 -11.73
C MET A 67 -5.78 -13.88 -11.98
N VAL A 68 -4.96 -14.12 -10.96
CA VAL A 68 -3.73 -14.93 -11.08
C VAL A 68 -4.07 -16.35 -11.55
N LYS A 69 -5.10 -16.98 -10.99
CA LYS A 69 -5.56 -18.32 -11.43
C LYS A 69 -6.04 -18.30 -12.88
N LYS A 70 -6.86 -17.30 -13.22
CA LYS A 70 -7.38 -17.11 -14.59
C LYS A 70 -6.24 -16.92 -15.59
N PHE A 71 -5.25 -16.09 -15.26
CA PHE A 71 -4.08 -15.88 -16.11
C PHE A 71 -3.35 -17.20 -16.40
N ASN A 72 -3.08 -18.00 -15.36
CA ASN A 72 -2.44 -19.32 -15.50
C ASN A 72 -3.25 -20.31 -16.34
N GLU A 73 -4.58 -20.28 -16.27
CA GLU A 73 -5.46 -21.11 -17.09
C GLU A 73 -5.43 -20.71 -18.57
N GLU A 74 -5.38 -19.42 -18.86
CA GLU A 74 -5.40 -18.84 -20.19
C GLU A 74 -4.01 -18.84 -20.88
N ASN A 75 -2.92 -18.93 -20.11
CA ASN A 75 -1.54 -18.83 -20.59
C ASN A 75 -0.70 -20.07 -20.15
N PRO A 76 -0.93 -21.25 -20.75
CA PRO A 76 -0.28 -22.49 -20.31
C PRO A 76 1.24 -22.54 -20.51
N ASP A 77 1.82 -21.59 -21.23
CA ASP A 77 3.26 -21.41 -21.48
C ASP A 77 3.94 -20.58 -20.39
N ILE A 78 3.19 -19.88 -19.54
CA ILE A 78 3.68 -19.11 -18.38
C ILE A 78 3.14 -19.74 -17.10
N HIS A 79 4.00 -19.81 -16.09
CA HIS A 79 3.60 -20.06 -14.71
C HIS A 79 3.71 -18.77 -13.91
N LEU A 80 2.59 -18.10 -13.67
CA LEU A 80 2.55 -16.92 -12.80
C LEU A 80 2.50 -17.39 -11.35
N GLU A 81 3.59 -17.14 -10.62
CA GLU A 81 3.73 -17.45 -9.21
C GLU A 81 3.40 -16.21 -8.37
N ASP A 82 2.33 -16.28 -7.61
CA ASP A 82 1.92 -15.21 -6.69
C ASP A 82 2.71 -15.33 -5.37
N VAL A 83 3.59 -14.35 -5.12
CA VAL A 83 4.38 -14.22 -3.88
C VAL A 83 3.96 -13.00 -3.06
N SER A 84 2.73 -12.54 -3.25
CA SER A 84 2.18 -11.32 -2.63
C SER A 84 2.08 -11.42 -1.11
N ILE A 85 2.29 -10.29 -0.44
CA ILE A 85 2.26 -10.14 1.02
C ILE A 85 1.53 -8.84 1.37
N SER A 86 0.43 -8.91 2.13
CA SER A 86 -0.35 -7.72 2.51
C SER A 86 0.32 -6.84 3.57
N ASP A 87 1.27 -7.39 4.34
CA ASP A 87 2.10 -6.62 5.26
C ASP A 87 3.13 -5.82 4.47
N GLU A 88 3.08 -4.50 4.57
CA GLU A 88 3.89 -3.59 3.73
C GLU A 88 5.40 -3.71 4.00
N GLU A 89 5.81 -3.85 5.27
CA GLU A 89 7.22 -3.99 5.63
C GLU A 89 7.79 -5.32 5.11
N ALA A 90 7.02 -6.40 5.23
CA ALA A 90 7.41 -7.71 4.69
C ALA A 90 7.47 -7.72 3.16
N HIS A 91 6.52 -7.06 2.49
CA HIS A 91 6.50 -6.87 1.03
C HIS A 91 7.78 -6.17 0.57
N ASP A 92 8.08 -4.99 1.14
CA ASP A 92 9.27 -4.21 0.77
C ASP A 92 10.58 -4.94 1.08
N THR A 93 10.64 -5.65 2.21
CA THR A 93 11.78 -6.47 2.58
C THR A 93 12.01 -7.61 1.59
N LEU A 94 10.94 -8.26 1.12
CA LEU A 94 11.04 -9.33 0.13
C LEU A 94 11.59 -8.79 -1.19
N PHE A 95 11.06 -7.67 -1.69
CA PHE A 95 11.57 -7.03 -2.90
C PHE A 95 13.05 -6.62 -2.76
N LYS A 96 13.41 -5.86 -1.72
CA LYS A 96 14.79 -5.44 -1.44
C LYS A 96 15.75 -6.64 -1.38
N THR A 97 15.31 -7.75 -0.77
CA THR A 97 16.13 -8.97 -0.67
C THR A 97 16.31 -9.66 -2.02
N SER A 98 15.27 -9.72 -2.85
CA SER A 98 15.35 -10.32 -4.20
C SER A 98 16.34 -9.54 -5.08
N VAL A 99 16.29 -8.22 -5.05
CA VAL A 99 17.24 -7.35 -5.76
C VAL A 99 18.67 -7.55 -5.24
N ALA A 100 18.87 -7.56 -3.92
CA ALA A 100 20.18 -7.73 -3.31
C ALA A 100 20.80 -9.11 -3.58
N SER A 101 19.99 -10.13 -3.80
CA SER A 101 20.47 -11.48 -4.19
C SER A 101 20.85 -11.59 -5.67
N GLY A 102 20.52 -10.60 -6.49
CA GLY A 102 20.73 -10.61 -7.94
C GLY A 102 19.68 -11.45 -8.69
N ASP A 103 18.53 -11.72 -8.06
CA ASP A 103 17.40 -12.45 -8.62
C ASP A 103 16.11 -11.66 -8.29
N PRO A 104 15.92 -10.46 -8.89
CA PRO A 104 14.78 -9.61 -8.60
C PRO A 104 13.47 -10.27 -9.05
N ILE A 105 12.40 -10.06 -8.28
CA ILE A 105 11.05 -10.50 -8.63
C ILE A 105 10.59 -9.75 -9.88
N GLU A 106 10.07 -10.47 -10.88
CA GLU A 106 9.83 -9.97 -12.23
C GLU A 106 8.77 -8.88 -12.29
N ILE A 107 7.71 -8.98 -11.48
CA ILE A 107 6.66 -7.96 -11.38
C ILE A 107 6.39 -7.64 -9.92
N PHE A 108 6.26 -6.36 -9.61
CA PHE A 108 5.97 -5.92 -8.25
C PHE A 108 5.16 -4.62 -8.25
N ASP A 109 4.43 -4.39 -7.17
CA ASP A 109 3.84 -3.08 -6.92
C ASP A 109 4.77 -2.23 -6.04
N PHE A 110 4.82 -0.93 -6.33
CA PHE A 110 5.67 0.00 -5.60
C PHE A 110 5.05 1.40 -5.54
N LEU A 111 5.55 2.19 -4.61
CA LEU A 111 5.21 3.60 -4.51
C LEU A 111 6.08 4.41 -5.48
N GLY A 112 5.49 5.41 -6.14
CA GLY A 112 6.20 6.26 -7.10
C GLY A 112 7.15 7.28 -6.45
N TYR A 113 7.52 8.29 -7.22
CA TYR A 113 8.36 9.42 -6.81
C TYR A 113 9.83 9.06 -6.54
N ALA A 114 10.59 9.97 -5.91
CA ALA A 114 12.04 9.89 -5.77
C ALA A 114 12.54 8.71 -4.92
N ALA A 115 11.70 8.17 -4.03
CA ALA A 115 12.08 7.05 -3.16
C ALA A 115 12.60 5.80 -3.91
N ASN A 116 12.24 5.64 -5.19
CA ASN A 116 12.68 4.52 -6.02
C ASN A 116 13.71 4.91 -7.09
N LEU A 117 14.23 6.15 -7.03
CA LEU A 117 15.19 6.66 -8.03
C LEU A 117 16.43 5.78 -8.16
N ASP A 118 16.93 5.20 -7.09
CA ASP A 118 18.10 4.32 -7.11
C ASP A 118 17.85 3.06 -7.93
N TYR A 119 16.69 2.42 -7.79
CA TYR A 119 16.33 1.24 -8.59
C TYR A 119 16.18 1.57 -10.08
N VAL A 120 15.56 2.71 -10.38
CA VAL A 120 15.39 3.20 -11.75
C VAL A 120 16.76 3.56 -12.37
N SER A 121 17.58 4.36 -11.67
CA SER A 121 18.88 4.82 -12.15
C SER A 121 19.90 3.70 -12.35
N ASN A 122 19.79 2.63 -11.56
CA ASN A 122 20.66 1.45 -11.68
C ASN A 122 20.10 0.38 -12.63
N GLY A 123 18.98 0.65 -13.32
CA GLY A 123 18.40 -0.27 -14.29
C GLY A 123 17.80 -1.54 -13.69
N VAL A 124 17.42 -1.51 -12.41
CA VAL A 124 16.68 -2.60 -11.76
C VAL A 124 15.23 -2.61 -12.25
N ILE A 125 14.61 -1.43 -12.31
CA ILE A 125 13.24 -1.27 -12.81
C ILE A 125 13.30 -1.00 -14.32
N THR A 126 12.42 -1.63 -15.06
CA THR A 126 12.37 -1.60 -16.53
C THR A 126 11.74 -0.31 -17.04
N ASP A 127 12.37 0.32 -18.04
CA ASP A 127 11.73 1.38 -18.81
C ASP A 127 10.71 0.78 -19.78
N LEU A 128 9.45 1.12 -19.58
CA LEU A 128 8.29 0.63 -20.34
C LEU A 128 7.91 1.53 -21.52
N SER A 129 8.66 2.63 -21.76
CA SER A 129 8.31 3.63 -22.79
C SER A 129 8.20 3.02 -24.19
N ALA A 130 9.11 2.11 -24.55
CA ALA A 130 9.08 1.45 -25.86
C ALA A 130 7.85 0.55 -26.04
N GLU A 131 7.44 -0.16 -24.99
CA GLU A 131 6.24 -1.01 -25.01
C GLU A 131 4.95 -0.19 -25.10
N ILE A 132 4.91 0.96 -24.42
CA ILE A 132 3.82 1.92 -24.49
C ILE A 132 3.73 2.54 -25.88
N GLU A 133 4.86 2.92 -26.49
CA GLU A 133 4.89 3.46 -27.86
C GLU A 133 4.46 2.42 -28.89
N ALA A 134 4.85 1.15 -28.71
CA ALA A 134 4.47 0.05 -29.59
C ALA A 134 2.99 -0.34 -29.48
N ASP A 135 2.35 -0.08 -28.36
CA ASP A 135 0.95 -0.42 -28.09
C ASP A 135 0.20 0.76 -27.42
N PRO A 136 -0.14 1.81 -28.21
CA PRO A 136 -0.81 2.99 -27.65
C PRO A 136 -2.20 2.70 -27.05
N ASP A 137 -2.83 1.61 -27.49
CA ASP A 137 -4.16 1.22 -26.99
C ASP A 137 -4.09 0.77 -25.52
N TRP A 138 -2.92 0.31 -25.06
CA TRP A 138 -2.70 -0.09 -23.67
C TRP A 138 -2.93 1.05 -22.68
N THR A 139 -2.55 2.28 -23.04
CA THR A 139 -2.70 3.46 -22.15
C THR A 139 -3.86 4.38 -22.52
N ALA A 140 -4.60 4.09 -23.62
CA ALA A 140 -5.60 4.98 -24.18
C ALA A 140 -6.75 5.37 -23.22
N GLN A 141 -7.02 4.54 -22.21
CA GLN A 141 -8.09 4.77 -21.23
C GLN A 141 -7.57 5.36 -19.89
N TYR A 142 -6.24 5.43 -19.74
CA TYR A 142 -5.64 5.96 -18.52
C TYR A 142 -5.87 7.47 -18.41
N ILE A 143 -6.08 7.94 -17.18
CA ILE A 143 -6.26 9.36 -16.89
C ILE A 143 -4.92 10.08 -17.03
N ASP A 144 -4.93 11.18 -17.78
CA ASP A 144 -3.73 12.01 -17.99
C ASP A 144 -3.09 12.42 -16.65
N GLY A 145 -1.78 12.40 -16.60
CA GLY A 145 -1.00 12.85 -15.44
C GLY A 145 -0.74 11.78 -14.37
N LEU A 146 -1.46 10.63 -14.39
CA LEU A 146 -1.24 9.58 -13.39
C LEU A 146 0.12 8.87 -13.53
N PHE A 147 0.81 9.00 -14.66
CA PHE A 147 2.17 8.49 -14.85
C PHE A 147 3.27 9.42 -14.32
N ALA A 148 2.93 10.62 -13.85
CA ALA A 148 3.93 11.58 -13.38
C ALA A 148 4.86 11.04 -12.28
N PRO A 149 4.37 10.28 -11.28
CA PRO A 149 5.24 9.75 -10.22
C PRO A 149 6.22 8.65 -10.67
N VAL A 150 6.01 8.05 -11.84
CA VAL A 150 6.88 7.02 -12.43
C VAL A 150 7.62 7.52 -13.66
N ASN A 151 7.59 8.83 -13.89
CA ASN A 151 8.40 9.54 -14.87
C ASN A 151 9.52 10.28 -14.13
N TYR A 152 10.74 9.79 -14.26
CA TYR A 152 11.90 10.28 -13.50
C TYR A 152 12.70 11.35 -14.25
N SER A 153 12.17 11.95 -15.32
CA SER A 153 12.85 12.99 -16.10
C SER A 153 13.27 14.20 -15.26
N ALA A 154 12.49 14.55 -14.23
CA ALA A 154 12.85 15.59 -13.26
C ALA A 154 14.14 15.28 -12.49
N TYR A 155 14.52 14.01 -12.41
CA TYR A 155 15.76 13.51 -11.78
C TYR A 155 16.83 13.12 -12.80
N GLY A 156 16.62 13.45 -14.09
CA GLY A 156 17.59 13.18 -15.16
C GLY A 156 17.56 11.75 -15.72
N VAL A 157 16.52 10.97 -15.41
CA VAL A 157 16.31 9.63 -15.95
C VAL A 157 15.03 9.64 -16.79
N GLU A 158 15.17 9.56 -18.12
CA GLU A 158 14.04 9.54 -19.04
C GLU A 158 13.36 8.17 -19.03
N GLY A 159 12.04 8.14 -19.18
CA GLY A 159 11.26 6.91 -19.32
C GLY A 159 10.01 6.86 -18.44
N ILE A 160 9.24 5.80 -18.61
CA ILE A 160 8.07 5.45 -17.81
C ILE A 160 8.32 4.10 -17.14
N TYR A 161 8.30 4.05 -15.83
CA TYR A 161 8.79 2.93 -15.03
C TYR A 161 7.71 2.17 -14.27
N GLY A 162 6.44 2.36 -14.62
CA GLY A 162 5.33 1.63 -14.01
C GLY A 162 3.98 2.07 -14.54
N PHE A 163 2.96 1.28 -14.21
CA PHE A 163 1.56 1.54 -14.54
C PHE A 163 0.77 1.85 -13.27
N PRO A 164 0.04 2.99 -13.21
CA PRO A 164 -0.79 3.31 -12.06
C PRO A 164 -1.88 2.23 -11.90
N THR A 165 -2.02 1.73 -10.68
CA THR A 165 -3.00 0.68 -10.36
C THR A 165 -4.24 1.24 -9.68
N SER A 166 -4.06 2.23 -8.82
CA SER A 166 -5.15 2.79 -8.02
C SER A 166 -4.74 4.15 -7.44
N PRO A 167 -5.24 5.24 -7.98
CA PRO A 167 -5.19 6.51 -7.25
C PRO A 167 -5.89 6.32 -5.91
N TYR A 168 -5.49 7.09 -4.90
CA TYR A 168 -6.10 7.00 -3.58
C TYR A 168 -6.29 8.40 -2.97
N GLY A 169 -7.06 8.45 -1.92
CA GLY A 169 -7.17 9.61 -1.04
C GLY A 169 -7.40 9.13 0.38
N VAL A 170 -6.70 9.70 1.34
CA VAL A 170 -6.98 9.43 2.74
C VAL A 170 -8.29 10.09 3.15
N CYS A 171 -9.06 9.40 3.96
CA CYS A 171 -10.37 9.83 4.41
C CYS A 171 -10.67 9.29 5.81
N CYS A 172 -11.77 9.75 6.39
CA CYS A 172 -12.27 9.26 7.67
C CYS A 172 -13.65 8.61 7.48
N PHE A 173 -13.86 7.52 8.21
CA PHE A 173 -15.17 6.87 8.30
C PHE A 173 -15.73 7.07 9.70
N TYR A 174 -16.98 7.54 9.75
CA TYR A 174 -17.68 7.91 10.98
C TYR A 174 -18.87 6.96 11.20
N ASN A 175 -18.98 6.39 12.40
CA ASN A 175 -20.17 5.68 12.80
C ASN A 175 -21.23 6.70 13.27
N LYS A 176 -22.07 7.14 12.34
CA LYS A 176 -23.10 8.16 12.57
C LYS A 176 -24.07 7.79 13.69
N ALA A 177 -24.39 6.50 13.85
CA ALA A 177 -25.30 6.04 14.90
C ALA A 177 -24.76 6.35 16.31
N ILE A 178 -23.45 6.31 16.52
CA ILE A 178 -22.83 6.70 17.79
C ILE A 178 -23.08 8.18 18.07
N PHE A 179 -22.82 9.06 17.11
CA PHE A 179 -23.02 10.51 17.25
C PHE A 179 -24.51 10.83 17.48
N ASP A 180 -25.42 10.23 16.69
CA ASP A 180 -26.88 10.43 16.84
C ASP A 180 -27.36 9.99 18.23
N SER A 181 -26.85 8.86 18.76
CA SER A 181 -27.23 8.34 20.07
C SER A 181 -26.85 9.27 21.23
N LEU A 182 -25.80 10.08 21.04
CA LEU A 182 -25.29 11.03 22.01
C LEU A 182 -25.77 12.47 21.76
N GLY A 183 -26.51 12.70 20.66
CA GLY A 183 -26.96 14.01 20.25
C GLY A 183 -25.80 14.92 19.81
N LEU A 184 -24.74 14.35 19.26
CA LEU A 184 -23.58 15.05 18.74
C LEU A 184 -23.71 15.23 17.22
N GLU A 185 -23.21 16.35 16.70
CA GLU A 185 -23.01 16.52 15.25
C GLU A 185 -21.71 15.86 14.82
N LEU A 186 -21.63 15.40 13.55
CA LEU A 186 -20.42 14.84 12.99
C LEU A 186 -19.35 15.96 12.84
N PRO A 187 -18.17 15.83 13.47
CA PRO A 187 -17.14 16.84 13.36
C PRO A 187 -16.45 16.73 11.99
N THR A 188 -16.21 17.87 11.35
CA THR A 188 -15.47 17.98 10.07
C THR A 188 -14.11 18.67 10.24
N THR A 189 -13.82 19.11 11.47
CA THR A 189 -12.57 19.80 11.83
C THR A 189 -11.92 19.11 13.03
N TRP A 190 -10.63 19.34 13.21
CA TRP A 190 -9.88 18.81 14.37
C TRP A 190 -10.40 19.43 15.67
N GLU A 191 -10.68 20.72 15.68
CA GLU A 191 -11.28 21.40 16.84
C GLU A 191 -12.66 20.79 17.19
N GLY A 192 -13.42 20.37 16.18
CA GLY A 192 -14.68 19.66 16.38
C GLY A 192 -14.47 18.26 16.98
N ILE A 193 -13.43 17.50 16.53
CA ILE A 193 -13.09 16.19 17.12
C ILE A 193 -12.68 16.35 18.59
N GLU A 194 -11.81 17.31 18.89
CA GLU A 194 -11.39 17.63 20.26
C GLU A 194 -12.59 17.97 21.16
N ALA A 195 -13.55 18.70 20.64
CA ALA A 195 -14.75 19.08 21.39
C ALA A 195 -15.67 17.90 21.74
N VAL A 196 -15.79 16.90 20.84
CA VAL A 196 -16.69 15.74 21.06
C VAL A 196 -15.98 14.57 21.75
N ALA A 197 -14.65 14.47 21.68
CA ALA A 197 -13.88 13.35 22.20
C ALA A 197 -14.14 13.05 23.69
N PRO A 198 -14.20 14.02 24.61
CA PRO A 198 -14.51 13.73 26.02
C PRO A 198 -15.87 13.04 26.20
N THR A 199 -16.90 13.48 25.46
CA THR A 199 -18.22 12.85 25.54
C THR A 199 -18.22 11.43 25.01
N LEU A 200 -17.51 11.17 23.92
CA LEU A 200 -17.33 9.82 23.38
C LEU A 200 -16.63 8.91 24.37
N ILE A 201 -15.52 9.36 24.97
CA ILE A 201 -14.74 8.62 25.97
C ILE A 201 -15.59 8.33 27.23
N GLU A 202 -16.33 9.30 27.75
CA GLU A 202 -17.21 9.13 28.92
C GLU A 202 -18.32 8.08 28.68
N ASN A 203 -18.74 7.90 27.42
CA ASN A 203 -19.73 6.89 27.02
C ASN A 203 -19.11 5.57 26.56
N GLY A 204 -17.78 5.40 26.67
CA GLY A 204 -17.08 4.15 26.43
C GLY A 204 -16.71 3.90 24.98
N TYR A 205 -16.80 4.91 24.12
CA TYR A 205 -16.37 4.83 22.71
C TYR A 205 -14.94 5.30 22.54
N ILE A 206 -14.26 4.79 21.53
CA ILE A 206 -12.99 5.31 21.04
C ILE A 206 -13.31 6.46 20.08
N PRO A 207 -12.88 7.71 20.34
CA PRO A 207 -13.17 8.82 19.44
C PRO A 207 -12.67 8.58 18.02
N MET A 208 -11.39 8.23 17.86
CA MET A 208 -10.81 7.81 16.57
C MET A 208 -9.91 6.60 16.79
N ALA A 209 -10.33 5.40 16.38
CA ALA A 209 -9.44 4.26 16.47
C ALA A 209 -8.27 4.41 15.48
N PHE A 210 -7.06 4.10 15.95
CA PHE A 210 -5.81 4.27 15.21
C PHE A 210 -4.85 3.12 15.46
N GLY A 211 -4.64 2.25 14.46
CA GLY A 211 -3.78 1.08 14.53
C GLY A 211 -2.34 1.40 14.14
N ALA A 212 -1.54 1.81 15.12
CA ALA A 212 -0.14 2.20 14.92
C ALA A 212 0.83 1.00 14.83
N LYS A 213 0.33 -0.26 14.85
CA LYS A 213 1.17 -1.43 14.59
C LYS A 213 1.70 -1.40 13.15
N ASP A 214 0.87 -0.96 12.21
CA ASP A 214 1.30 -0.68 10.84
C ASP A 214 1.87 0.75 10.79
N ASN A 215 3.19 0.89 10.72
CA ASN A 215 3.87 2.17 10.79
C ASN A 215 3.47 3.17 9.68
N TYR A 216 3.08 2.66 8.50
CA TYR A 216 2.60 3.50 7.39
C TYR A 216 1.40 4.36 7.79
N ARG A 217 0.57 3.87 8.73
CA ARG A 217 -0.59 4.62 9.24
C ARG A 217 -0.17 5.93 9.86
N VAL A 218 0.94 5.92 10.59
CA VAL A 218 1.46 7.11 11.27
C VAL A 218 2.06 8.10 10.26
N GLY A 219 2.79 7.61 9.25
CA GLY A 219 3.30 8.44 8.14
C GLY A 219 2.18 9.09 7.33
N HIS A 220 1.16 8.32 6.95
CA HIS A 220 -0.05 8.84 6.28
C HIS A 220 -0.75 9.91 7.12
N PHE A 221 -0.89 9.65 8.42
CA PHE A 221 -1.55 10.60 9.31
C PHE A 221 -0.77 11.91 9.42
N PHE A 222 0.57 11.81 9.59
CA PHE A 222 1.42 12.99 9.65
C PHE A 222 1.36 13.82 8.35
N THR A 223 1.44 13.15 7.20
CA THR A 223 1.33 13.83 5.89
C THR A 223 -0.05 14.47 5.70
N ALA A 224 -1.15 13.74 6.01
CA ALA A 224 -2.50 14.29 5.92
C ALA A 224 -2.69 15.50 6.83
N LEU A 225 -2.14 15.43 8.06
CA LEU A 225 -2.15 16.54 9.02
C LEU A 225 -1.37 17.74 8.48
N SER A 226 -0.18 17.49 7.90
CA SER A 226 0.65 18.51 7.27
C SER A 226 -0.09 19.23 6.15
N MET A 227 -0.77 18.48 5.27
CA MET A 227 -1.54 19.06 4.17
C MET A 227 -2.68 19.95 4.66
N LYS A 228 -3.37 19.57 5.73
CA LYS A 228 -4.47 20.37 6.31
C LYS A 228 -4.00 21.57 7.13
N TYR A 229 -2.71 21.64 7.51
CA TYR A 229 -2.19 22.68 8.39
C TYR A 229 -1.22 23.64 7.70
N TYR A 230 -0.41 23.13 6.74
CA TYR A 230 0.61 23.88 6.00
C TYR A 230 0.49 23.76 4.48
N GLY A 231 -0.46 22.99 3.96
CA GLY A 231 -0.50 22.63 2.54
C GLY A 231 0.76 21.85 2.16
N ASP A 232 1.24 22.01 0.94
CA ASP A 232 2.47 21.38 0.47
C ASP A 232 3.75 22.16 0.81
N GLU A 233 3.63 23.29 1.53
CA GLU A 233 4.76 24.14 1.91
C GLU A 233 5.76 23.35 2.76
N LEU A 234 5.29 22.67 3.82
CA LEU A 234 6.18 21.91 4.71
C LEU A 234 6.91 20.78 3.97
N LYS A 235 6.22 20.06 3.06
CA LYS A 235 6.87 19.07 2.20
C LYS A 235 8.00 19.70 1.38
N ASN A 236 7.72 20.81 0.72
CA ASN A 236 8.71 21.47 -0.14
C ASN A 236 9.93 21.94 0.67
N GLU A 237 9.73 22.49 1.85
CA GLU A 237 10.80 22.92 2.76
C GLU A 237 11.62 21.76 3.30
N LEU A 238 10.98 20.64 3.71
CA LEU A 238 11.68 19.45 4.23
C LEU A 238 12.52 18.78 3.14
N ILE A 239 11.96 18.62 1.94
CA ILE A 239 12.66 17.96 0.82
C ILE A 239 13.79 18.82 0.28
N SER A 240 13.67 20.15 0.28
CA SER A 240 14.75 21.06 -0.11
C SER A 240 15.81 21.28 0.98
N GLY A 241 15.54 20.85 2.22
CA GLY A 241 16.41 21.09 3.36
C GLY A 241 16.33 22.53 3.90
N GLU A 242 15.34 23.31 3.47
CA GLU A 242 15.08 24.67 4.01
C GLU A 242 14.59 24.60 5.47
N THR A 243 13.78 23.60 5.79
CA THR A 243 13.32 23.25 7.13
C THR A 243 13.84 21.86 7.49
N LYS A 244 14.23 21.69 8.75
CA LYS A 244 14.64 20.40 9.32
C LYS A 244 13.47 19.66 9.94
N TRP A 245 13.59 18.31 10.02
CA TRP A 245 12.57 17.49 10.66
C TRP A 245 12.36 17.82 12.15
N ASN A 246 13.35 18.39 12.83
CA ASN A 246 13.24 18.83 14.21
C ASN A 246 13.01 20.35 14.37
N ASP A 247 12.65 21.05 13.32
CA ASP A 247 12.25 22.46 13.39
C ASP A 247 10.80 22.63 13.85
N ALA A 248 10.44 23.85 14.19
CA ALA A 248 9.21 24.20 14.88
C ALA A 248 7.93 23.67 14.17
N LYS A 249 7.84 23.73 12.83
CA LYS A 249 6.67 23.29 12.07
C LYS A 249 6.41 21.80 12.24
N THR A 250 7.44 20.98 12.07
CA THR A 250 7.35 19.52 12.20
C THR A 250 7.06 19.10 13.64
N VAL A 251 7.77 19.71 14.61
CA VAL A 251 7.55 19.47 16.04
C VAL A 251 6.14 19.87 16.46
N GLU A 252 5.57 20.94 15.90
CA GLU A 252 4.19 21.36 16.19
C GLU A 252 3.19 20.25 15.78
N LEU A 253 3.28 19.72 14.55
CA LEU A 253 2.39 18.67 14.08
C LEU A 253 2.58 17.37 14.88
N ALA A 254 3.80 16.96 15.13
CA ALA A 254 4.11 15.79 15.96
C ALA A 254 3.57 15.95 17.39
N THR A 255 3.61 17.18 17.95
CA THR A 255 3.07 17.49 19.27
C THR A 255 1.55 17.40 19.30
N MET A 256 0.85 17.78 18.21
CA MET A 256 -0.61 17.55 18.10
C MET A 256 -0.93 16.06 18.21
N ILE A 257 -0.22 15.20 17.46
CA ILE A 257 -0.39 13.74 17.52
C ILE A 257 -0.15 13.22 18.95
N GLN A 258 0.94 13.64 19.60
CA GLN A 258 1.25 13.27 20.99
C GLN A 258 0.11 13.70 21.93
N THR A 259 -0.37 14.94 21.81
CA THR A 259 -1.44 15.49 22.66
C THR A 259 -2.72 14.68 22.52
N TRP A 260 -3.16 14.41 21.29
CA TRP A 260 -4.37 13.61 21.05
C TRP A 260 -4.22 12.16 21.56
N TYR A 261 -3.03 11.59 21.47
CA TYR A 261 -2.74 10.28 22.07
C TYR A 261 -2.85 10.32 23.60
N GLU A 262 -2.23 11.31 24.26
CA GLU A 262 -2.25 11.48 25.71
C GLU A 262 -3.66 11.80 26.25
N GLU A 263 -4.48 12.51 25.48
CA GLU A 263 -5.88 12.82 25.80
C GLU A 263 -6.83 11.67 25.51
N GLY A 264 -6.36 10.57 24.90
CA GLY A 264 -7.13 9.38 24.62
C GLY A 264 -8.02 9.47 23.38
N VAL A 265 -7.79 10.46 22.50
CA VAL A 265 -8.53 10.58 21.22
C VAL A 265 -8.35 9.33 20.38
N PHE A 266 -7.16 8.76 20.33
CA PHE A 266 -6.85 7.53 19.61
C PHE A 266 -7.17 6.24 20.36
N GLY A 267 -7.75 6.32 21.56
CA GLY A 267 -7.96 5.19 22.45
C GLY A 267 -6.68 4.69 23.07
N SER A 268 -6.56 3.38 23.28
CA SER A 268 -5.41 2.77 23.92
C SER A 268 -4.92 1.52 23.18
N ASN A 269 -3.69 1.08 23.49
CA ASN A 269 -3.07 -0.11 22.90
C ASN A 269 -2.86 -0.03 21.38
N ASN A 270 -2.65 1.16 20.84
CA ASN A 270 -2.53 1.44 19.41
C ASN A 270 -1.45 0.58 18.71
N LEU A 271 -0.35 0.26 19.38
CA LEU A 271 0.72 -0.61 18.87
C LEU A 271 0.35 -2.11 18.87
N SER A 272 -0.81 -2.48 19.42
CA SER A 272 -1.24 -3.89 19.48
C SER A 272 -2.12 -4.33 18.32
N TYR A 273 -2.62 -3.42 17.52
CA TYR A 273 -3.48 -3.70 16.38
C TYR A 273 -3.08 -2.87 15.14
N ASP A 274 -3.39 -3.41 13.99
CA ASP A 274 -3.11 -2.92 12.65
C ASP A 274 -4.34 -2.24 12.03
N ALA A 275 -4.27 -1.90 10.75
CA ALA A 275 -5.38 -1.31 9.99
C ALA A 275 -6.63 -2.22 9.97
N ASN A 276 -6.47 -3.55 9.94
CA ASN A 276 -7.61 -4.47 10.05
C ASN A 276 -8.26 -4.40 11.43
N GLY A 277 -7.46 -4.19 12.48
CA GLY A 277 -7.96 -3.94 13.83
C GLY A 277 -8.79 -2.65 13.95
N GLU A 278 -8.42 -1.59 13.21
CA GLU A 278 -9.24 -0.37 13.12
C GLU A 278 -10.60 -0.66 12.47
N LEU A 279 -10.60 -1.37 11.33
CA LEU A 279 -11.82 -1.77 10.63
C LEU A 279 -12.74 -2.59 11.53
N ALA A 280 -12.17 -3.54 12.29
CA ALA A 280 -12.94 -4.35 13.24
C ALA A 280 -13.59 -3.50 14.34
N LYS A 281 -12.92 -2.43 14.82
CA LYS A 281 -13.48 -1.50 15.83
C LYS A 281 -14.61 -0.63 15.27
N LEU A 282 -14.52 -0.23 14.00
CA LEU A 282 -15.62 0.47 13.31
C LEU A 282 -16.81 -0.47 13.12
N ALA A 283 -16.57 -1.69 12.64
CA ALA A 283 -17.61 -2.70 12.39
C ALA A 283 -18.32 -3.12 13.68
N SER A 284 -17.60 -3.23 14.80
CA SER A 284 -18.19 -3.59 16.10
C SER A 284 -18.91 -2.42 16.79
N GLY A 285 -18.76 -1.19 16.29
CA GLY A 285 -19.29 0.02 16.94
C GLY A 285 -18.51 0.44 18.19
N GLU A 286 -17.27 -0.03 18.39
CA GLU A 286 -16.38 0.45 19.45
C GLU A 286 -15.79 1.81 19.14
N ALA A 287 -15.48 2.08 17.86
CA ALA A 287 -14.91 3.33 17.38
C ALA A 287 -15.98 4.24 16.76
N ALA A 288 -15.94 5.52 17.13
CA ALA A 288 -16.78 6.55 16.52
C ALA A 288 -16.23 6.99 15.16
N ILE A 289 -14.92 7.03 15.01
CA ILE A 289 -14.21 7.40 13.79
C ILE A 289 -13.05 6.43 13.56
N ILE A 290 -12.71 6.17 12.30
CA ILE A 290 -11.39 5.68 11.90
C ILE A 290 -10.79 6.59 10.84
N PHE A 291 -9.47 6.77 10.88
CA PHE A 291 -8.69 7.32 9.78
C PHE A 291 -8.34 6.18 8.82
N SER A 292 -8.54 6.37 7.53
CA SER A 292 -8.24 5.34 6.53
C SER A 292 -8.07 5.98 5.13
N GLY A 293 -8.50 5.29 4.10
CA GLY A 293 -8.50 5.78 2.73
C GLY A 293 -9.48 5.06 1.83
N SER A 294 -9.58 5.53 0.60
CA SER A 294 -10.51 5.01 -0.42
C SER A 294 -10.37 3.49 -0.66
N TRP A 295 -9.21 2.91 -0.39
CA TRP A 295 -8.94 1.47 -0.53
C TRP A 295 -9.77 0.56 0.39
N ASN A 296 -10.35 1.12 1.46
CA ASN A 296 -11.19 0.36 2.40
C ASN A 296 -12.70 0.53 2.19
N ILE A 297 -13.15 1.36 1.23
CA ILE A 297 -14.57 1.57 0.97
C ILE A 297 -15.28 0.25 0.66
N SER A 298 -14.73 -0.57 -0.23
CA SER A 298 -15.32 -1.86 -0.60
C SER A 298 -15.38 -2.85 0.57
N THR A 299 -14.40 -2.82 1.47
CA THR A 299 -14.41 -3.64 2.68
C THR A 299 -15.49 -3.16 3.66
N ILE A 300 -15.59 -1.85 3.88
CA ILE A 300 -16.57 -1.27 4.80
C ILE A 300 -18.01 -1.48 4.27
N ASN A 301 -18.19 -1.51 2.94
CA ASN A 301 -19.47 -1.85 2.31
C ASN A 301 -19.97 -3.27 2.65
N THR A 302 -19.09 -4.15 3.15
CA THR A 302 -19.50 -5.49 3.62
C THR A 302 -19.93 -5.55 5.08
N PHE A 303 -19.85 -4.46 5.83
CA PHE A 303 -20.16 -4.44 7.25
C PHE A 303 -21.67 -4.45 7.50
N ASP A 304 -22.11 -5.17 8.54
CA ASP A 304 -23.51 -5.24 8.94
C ASP A 304 -24.11 -3.88 9.32
N ASN A 305 -23.26 -2.92 9.74
CA ASN A 305 -23.65 -1.57 10.14
C ASN A 305 -23.30 -0.50 9.10
N VAL A 306 -23.11 -0.86 7.84
CA VAL A 306 -22.71 0.07 6.76
C VAL A 306 -23.67 1.26 6.60
N ASP A 307 -24.98 1.05 6.80
CA ASP A 307 -25.99 2.11 6.71
C ASP A 307 -25.79 3.23 7.77
N ASP A 308 -25.06 2.94 8.84
CA ASP A 308 -24.72 3.88 9.90
C ASP A 308 -23.33 4.54 9.67
N ILE A 309 -22.61 4.14 8.64
CA ILE A 309 -21.25 4.66 8.36
C ILE A 309 -21.32 5.72 7.25
N VAL A 310 -20.62 6.82 7.47
CA VAL A 310 -20.41 7.86 6.46
C VAL A 310 -18.93 8.08 6.24
N CYS A 311 -18.56 8.40 4.99
CA CYS A 311 -17.20 8.74 4.60
C CYS A 311 -17.10 10.24 4.34
N THR A 312 -16.02 10.86 4.84
CA THR A 312 -15.66 12.25 4.54
C THR A 312 -14.16 12.36 4.35
N GLY A 313 -13.67 13.47 3.81
CA GLY A 313 -12.24 13.77 3.79
C GLY A 313 -11.60 13.80 5.18
N PHE A 314 -10.28 13.83 5.21
CA PHE A 314 -9.53 14.05 6.45
C PHE A 314 -9.90 15.40 7.06
N PRO A 315 -10.11 15.49 8.38
CA PRO A 315 -10.56 16.72 9.05
C PRO A 315 -9.65 17.92 8.79
N SER A 316 -10.25 19.04 8.47
CA SER A 316 -9.53 20.32 8.33
C SER A 316 -9.35 21.01 9.67
N PHE A 317 -8.71 22.18 9.68
CA PHE A 317 -8.61 23.06 10.84
C PHE A 317 -9.45 24.32 10.62
N GLU A 318 -10.23 24.73 11.62
CA GLU A 318 -10.93 26.03 11.60
C GLU A 318 -9.94 27.20 11.55
N SER A 319 -8.76 27.00 12.15
CA SER A 319 -7.67 27.98 12.19
C SER A 319 -6.91 28.08 10.87
N LYS A 320 -7.11 27.14 9.91
CA LYS A 320 -6.38 27.01 8.65
C LYS A 320 -7.33 26.74 7.46
N PRO A 321 -8.36 27.58 7.27
CA PRO A 321 -9.39 27.31 6.26
C PRO A 321 -8.87 27.33 4.82
N GLU A 322 -7.70 27.96 4.57
CA GLU A 322 -7.02 28.00 3.27
C GLU A 322 -6.56 26.64 2.77
N PHE A 323 -6.28 25.69 3.68
CA PHE A 323 -5.78 24.33 3.36
C PHE A 323 -6.86 23.27 3.45
N LYS A 324 -8.14 23.61 3.62
CA LYS A 324 -9.23 22.65 3.78
C LYS A 324 -9.34 21.67 2.60
N ASP A 325 -9.02 22.09 1.39
CA ASP A 325 -9.10 21.32 0.15
C ASP A 325 -7.72 20.77 -0.30
N GLU A 326 -6.69 20.85 0.57
CA GLU A 326 -5.40 20.19 0.38
C GLU A 326 -5.46 18.76 0.91
N TRP A 327 -4.92 17.79 0.15
CA TRP A 327 -5.12 16.37 0.46
C TRP A 327 -3.83 15.57 0.42
N MET A 328 -3.80 14.52 1.24
CA MET A 328 -2.91 13.40 1.02
C MET A 328 -3.61 12.38 0.12
N GLY A 329 -3.01 12.06 -1.00
CA GLY A 329 -3.56 11.16 -2.00
C GLY A 329 -2.89 11.32 -3.34
N GLY A 330 -3.54 10.79 -4.36
CA GLY A 330 -3.06 10.85 -5.73
C GLY A 330 -2.58 9.49 -6.25
N PRO A 331 -1.87 9.46 -7.38
CA PRO A 331 -1.34 8.23 -7.94
C PRO A 331 0.01 7.91 -7.29
N ASP A 332 0.07 6.92 -6.41
CA ASP A 332 1.34 6.51 -5.81
C ASP A 332 1.59 5.01 -5.78
N ASN A 333 0.64 4.19 -6.21
CA ASN A 333 0.81 2.74 -6.30
C ASN A 333 0.84 2.29 -7.77
N PHE A 334 1.90 1.59 -8.16
CA PHE A 334 2.20 1.26 -9.54
C PHE A 334 2.65 -0.20 -9.68
N PHE A 335 2.19 -0.88 -10.73
CA PHE A 335 2.82 -2.13 -11.16
C PHE A 335 4.01 -1.82 -12.05
N SER A 336 5.13 -2.49 -11.77
CA SER A 336 6.36 -2.37 -12.52
C SER A 336 6.99 -3.72 -12.83
N ALA A 337 8.02 -3.70 -13.65
CA ALA A 337 8.78 -4.88 -14.06
C ALA A 337 10.27 -4.70 -13.77
N THR A 338 10.98 -5.82 -13.60
CA THR A 338 12.44 -5.86 -13.48
C THR A 338 13.12 -6.59 -14.62
N SER A 339 12.40 -7.46 -15.37
CA SER A 339 12.95 -8.12 -16.57
C SER A 339 13.28 -7.12 -17.64
N GLN A 340 14.52 -7.18 -18.18
CA GLN A 340 15.01 -6.19 -19.14
C GLN A 340 14.84 -6.68 -20.59
N PRO A 341 14.72 -5.77 -21.58
CA PRO A 341 14.68 -6.15 -22.99
C PRO A 341 15.86 -7.05 -23.37
N GLY A 342 15.55 -8.27 -23.79
CA GLY A 342 16.54 -9.28 -24.15
C GLY A 342 16.72 -10.41 -23.14
N ASP A 343 16.10 -10.32 -21.99
CA ASP A 343 15.99 -11.44 -21.04
C ASP A 343 15.01 -12.50 -21.58
N ASP A 344 15.23 -13.75 -21.25
CA ASP A 344 14.44 -14.88 -21.76
C ASP A 344 12.96 -14.83 -21.28
N ASP A 345 12.69 -14.12 -20.19
CA ASP A 345 11.37 -13.96 -19.56
C ASP A 345 10.69 -12.61 -19.87
N TYR A 346 11.36 -11.71 -20.58
CA TYR A 346 10.88 -10.35 -20.84
C TYR A 346 9.47 -10.32 -21.46
N ASP A 347 9.29 -11.04 -22.59
CA ASP A 347 7.99 -11.05 -23.29
C ASP A 347 6.87 -11.64 -22.41
N ALA A 348 7.20 -12.62 -21.55
CA ALA A 348 6.26 -13.19 -20.60
C ALA A 348 5.91 -12.20 -19.50
N THR A 349 6.88 -11.46 -18.98
CA THR A 349 6.70 -10.41 -17.97
C THR A 349 5.82 -9.29 -18.51
N ILE A 350 6.07 -8.79 -19.71
CA ILE A 350 5.24 -7.74 -20.34
C ILE A 350 3.80 -8.24 -20.56
N ARG A 351 3.61 -9.53 -20.91
CA ARG A 351 2.28 -10.11 -21.09
C ARG A 351 1.50 -10.18 -19.77
N VAL A 352 2.15 -10.54 -18.67
CA VAL A 352 1.55 -10.50 -17.32
C VAL A 352 1.23 -9.06 -16.93
N LEU A 353 2.17 -8.13 -17.11
CA LEU A 353 1.95 -6.73 -16.78
C LEU A 353 0.76 -6.15 -17.54
N LYS A 354 0.67 -6.39 -18.85
CA LYS A 354 -0.48 -5.97 -19.69
C LYS A 354 -1.80 -6.54 -19.19
N PHE A 355 -1.83 -7.79 -18.72
CA PHE A 355 -3.05 -8.40 -18.18
C PHE A 355 -3.56 -7.66 -16.94
N PHE A 356 -2.69 -7.42 -15.94
CA PHE A 356 -3.08 -6.78 -14.67
C PHE A 356 -3.23 -5.25 -14.74
N THR A 357 -2.82 -4.64 -15.84
CA THR A 357 -2.99 -3.19 -16.10
C THR A 357 -3.95 -2.93 -17.26
N SER A 358 -4.63 -3.97 -17.78
CA SER A 358 -5.61 -3.82 -18.84
C SER A 358 -6.90 -3.13 -18.37
N TYR A 359 -7.58 -2.48 -19.31
CA TYR A 359 -8.92 -1.95 -19.08
C TYR A 359 -9.87 -3.03 -18.55
N ASP A 360 -9.82 -4.23 -19.14
CA ASP A 360 -10.72 -5.35 -18.78
C ASP A 360 -10.50 -5.81 -17.33
N TYR A 361 -9.23 -5.88 -16.87
CA TYR A 361 -8.91 -6.19 -15.47
C TYR A 361 -9.46 -5.12 -14.53
N LEU A 362 -9.20 -3.85 -14.83
CA LEU A 362 -9.64 -2.72 -14.00
C LEU A 362 -11.17 -2.58 -14.02
N TYR A 363 -11.82 -2.84 -15.16
CA TYR A 363 -13.26 -2.80 -15.27
C TYR A 363 -13.93 -3.95 -14.50
N GLY A 364 -13.38 -5.16 -14.57
CA GLY A 364 -13.87 -6.29 -13.77
C GLY A 364 -13.74 -6.07 -12.27
N LEU A 365 -12.67 -5.39 -11.82
CA LEU A 365 -12.54 -4.96 -10.44
C LEU A 365 -13.59 -3.90 -10.07
N TYR A 366 -13.83 -2.92 -10.94
CA TYR A 366 -14.85 -1.89 -10.78
C TYR A 366 -16.27 -2.47 -10.67
N GLU A 367 -16.59 -3.47 -11.54
CA GLU A 367 -17.87 -4.18 -11.47
C GLU A 367 -18.02 -4.97 -10.17
N LEU A 368 -16.96 -5.71 -9.74
CA LEU A 368 -16.98 -6.48 -8.51
C LEU A 368 -17.17 -5.60 -7.27
N GLN A 369 -16.60 -4.41 -7.28
CA GLN A 369 -16.70 -3.45 -6.18
C GLN A 369 -17.95 -2.55 -6.30
N GLU A 370 -18.86 -2.84 -7.24
CA GLU A 370 -20.10 -2.08 -7.45
C GLU A 370 -19.84 -0.57 -7.63
N GLY A 371 -18.74 -0.22 -8.31
CA GLY A 371 -18.34 1.17 -8.53
C GLY A 371 -17.57 1.82 -7.39
N ALA A 372 -17.33 1.10 -6.30
CA ALA A 372 -16.57 1.62 -5.17
C ALA A 372 -15.06 1.76 -5.47
N GLY A 373 -14.43 2.74 -4.83
CA GLY A 373 -12.99 2.96 -4.92
C GLY A 373 -12.60 3.95 -6.01
N THR A 374 -11.30 4.01 -6.28
CA THR A 374 -10.65 4.91 -7.25
C THR A 374 -9.89 4.08 -8.27
N TYR A 375 -9.90 4.52 -9.53
CA TYR A 375 -9.32 3.78 -10.66
C TYR A 375 -8.47 4.70 -11.52
N PRO A 376 -7.40 4.17 -12.15
CA PRO A 376 -6.50 4.98 -12.97
C PRO A 376 -7.01 5.19 -14.40
N VAL A 377 -8.18 4.64 -14.74
CA VAL A 377 -8.78 4.69 -16.08
C VAL A 377 -10.15 5.35 -16.05
N THR A 378 -10.57 5.89 -17.20
CA THR A 378 -11.94 6.37 -17.39
C THR A 378 -12.78 5.24 -17.92
N PHE A 379 -13.82 4.83 -17.20
CA PHE A 379 -14.76 3.82 -17.65
C PHE A 379 -15.81 4.40 -18.59
N THR A 380 -16.15 3.64 -19.64
CA THR A 380 -17.21 4.01 -20.60
C THR A 380 -18.61 3.76 -20.03
N GLU A 381 -18.75 2.77 -19.15
CA GLU A 381 -19.98 2.45 -18.44
C GLU A 381 -19.77 2.80 -16.96
N THR A 382 -20.76 3.46 -16.36
CA THR A 382 -20.69 3.88 -14.95
C THR A 382 -21.72 3.10 -14.14
N ILE A 383 -21.27 2.65 -12.97
CA ILE A 383 -22.12 2.06 -11.93
C ILE A 383 -22.50 3.19 -10.97
N GLU A 384 -23.75 3.19 -10.49
CA GLU A 384 -24.17 4.15 -9.47
C GLU A 384 -23.38 3.88 -8.17
N ALA A 385 -22.60 4.85 -7.75
CA ALA A 385 -21.73 4.71 -6.61
C ALA A 385 -22.54 4.60 -5.30
N ASP A 386 -22.05 3.79 -4.37
CA ASP A 386 -22.60 3.64 -3.02
C ASP A 386 -22.44 4.93 -2.17
N ASN A 387 -23.05 4.94 -0.97
CA ASN A 387 -23.04 6.12 -0.10
C ASN A 387 -21.64 6.50 0.38
N LEU A 388 -20.74 5.52 0.64
CA LEU A 388 -19.39 5.79 1.11
C LEU A 388 -18.54 6.36 -0.02
N THR A 389 -18.64 5.79 -1.22
CA THR A 389 -17.97 6.30 -2.42
C THR A 389 -18.45 7.71 -2.77
N ASN A 390 -19.76 7.98 -2.68
CA ASN A 390 -20.31 9.31 -2.89
C ASN A 390 -19.81 10.31 -1.84
N GLY A 391 -19.74 9.91 -0.57
CA GLY A 391 -19.20 10.73 0.51
C GLY A 391 -17.72 11.05 0.29
N PHE A 392 -16.91 10.06 -0.07
CA PHE A 392 -15.51 10.26 -0.44
C PHE A 392 -15.36 11.21 -1.64
N ASN A 393 -16.09 10.96 -2.73
CA ASN A 393 -15.99 11.77 -3.95
C ASN A 393 -16.44 13.21 -3.76
N ALA A 394 -17.36 13.49 -2.83
CA ALA A 394 -17.81 14.84 -2.54
C ALA A 394 -16.65 15.75 -2.11
N ASP A 395 -15.68 15.20 -1.36
CA ASP A 395 -14.51 15.94 -0.90
C ASP A 395 -13.30 15.73 -1.84
N TYR A 396 -13.08 14.52 -2.37
CA TYR A 396 -11.95 14.20 -3.23
C TYR A 396 -11.93 14.99 -4.54
N THR A 397 -13.10 15.20 -5.16
CA THR A 397 -13.21 15.89 -6.45
C THR A 397 -13.00 17.42 -6.35
N VAL A 398 -13.09 17.99 -5.16
CA VAL A 398 -12.85 19.41 -4.92
C VAL A 398 -11.44 19.70 -4.40
N ALA A 399 -10.64 18.66 -4.20
CA ALA A 399 -9.26 18.83 -3.78
C ALA A 399 -8.48 19.70 -4.77
N THR A 400 -7.78 20.68 -4.24
CA THR A 400 -7.02 21.67 -5.03
C THR A 400 -5.59 21.24 -5.26
N ASN A 401 -5.05 20.42 -4.37
CA ASN A 401 -3.72 19.85 -4.44
C ASN A 401 -3.70 18.51 -3.72
N MET A 402 -2.96 17.54 -4.27
CA MET A 402 -2.77 16.21 -3.68
C MET A 402 -1.31 15.81 -3.73
N ILE A 403 -0.82 15.26 -2.64
CA ILE A 403 0.52 14.65 -2.59
C ILE A 403 0.45 13.25 -1.97
N GLY A 404 1.35 12.37 -2.38
CA GLY A 404 1.70 11.16 -1.62
C GLY A 404 2.37 11.50 -0.30
N GLU A 405 2.92 10.51 0.40
CA GLU A 405 3.70 10.79 1.62
C GLU A 405 4.86 11.73 1.34
N ILE A 406 5.16 12.62 2.28
CA ILE A 406 6.24 13.62 2.15
C ILE A 406 7.57 12.94 1.81
N GLU A 407 7.85 11.81 2.43
CA GLU A 407 9.11 11.08 2.33
C GLU A 407 9.33 10.49 0.94
N GLN A 408 8.28 10.22 0.17
CA GLN A 408 8.38 9.70 -1.20
C GLN A 408 9.10 10.66 -2.15
N PHE A 409 9.11 11.94 -1.81
CA PHE A 409 9.78 12.98 -2.61
C PHE A 409 11.28 13.10 -2.32
N SER A 410 11.79 12.39 -1.30
CA SER A 410 13.20 12.38 -0.94
C SER A 410 13.99 11.37 -1.74
N THR A 411 15.21 11.72 -2.12
CA THR A 411 16.20 10.77 -2.69
C THR A 411 16.87 9.89 -1.62
N MET A 412 16.67 10.15 -0.34
CA MET A 412 17.04 9.24 0.74
C MET A 412 16.04 8.10 0.80
N THR A 413 16.36 6.96 0.18
CA THR A 413 15.45 5.82 0.03
C THR A 413 14.96 5.20 1.34
N SER A 414 15.68 5.40 2.44
CA SER A 414 15.30 4.95 3.78
C SER A 414 14.46 5.97 4.57
N LEU A 415 14.22 7.18 4.03
CA LEU A 415 13.56 8.24 4.81
C LEU A 415 12.14 7.85 5.23
N MET A 416 11.40 7.16 4.37
CA MET A 416 10.05 6.69 4.66
C MET A 416 10.03 5.78 5.88
N ASP A 417 10.90 4.75 5.91
CA ASP A 417 11.00 3.84 7.03
C ASP A 417 11.41 4.59 8.32
N VAL A 418 12.35 5.53 8.22
CA VAL A 418 12.81 6.34 9.36
C VAL A 418 11.65 7.16 9.94
N VAL A 419 10.97 7.94 9.11
CA VAL A 419 9.89 8.84 9.58
C VAL A 419 8.72 8.06 10.16
N ARG A 420 8.28 7.00 9.48
CA ARG A 420 7.18 6.14 9.93
C ARG A 420 7.51 5.48 11.27
N ASN A 421 8.72 4.92 11.41
CA ASN A 421 9.15 4.26 12.65
C ASN A 421 9.31 5.25 13.80
N ASP A 422 9.96 6.38 13.58
CA ASP A 422 10.23 7.32 14.65
C ASP A 422 8.95 8.01 15.15
N PHE A 423 8.02 8.40 14.26
CA PHE A 423 6.72 8.90 14.71
C PHE A 423 5.88 7.83 15.40
N THR A 424 6.00 6.54 15.02
CA THR A 424 5.33 5.45 15.72
C THR A 424 5.77 5.35 17.19
N THR A 425 6.99 5.78 17.52
CA THR A 425 7.49 5.78 18.91
C THR A 425 6.71 6.71 19.86
N ILE A 426 5.97 7.68 19.33
CA ILE A 426 5.06 8.54 20.11
C ILE A 426 4.01 7.68 20.82
N PHE A 427 3.49 6.65 20.15
CA PHE A 427 2.54 5.68 20.73
C PHE A 427 3.20 4.70 21.70
N ALA A 428 4.54 4.65 21.76
CA ALA A 428 5.33 3.93 22.76
C ALA A 428 5.70 4.80 23.97
N GLY A 429 5.37 6.11 23.93
CA GLY A 429 5.62 7.06 25.01
C GLY A 429 6.85 7.95 24.82
N ASN A 430 7.48 7.96 23.63
CA ASN A 430 8.46 8.98 23.29
C ASN A 430 7.78 10.33 23.09
N THR A 431 8.52 11.42 23.31
CA THR A 431 8.01 12.76 23.01
C THR A 431 8.09 13.05 21.51
N ALA A 432 7.20 13.90 21.03
CA ALA A 432 7.22 14.43 19.66
C ALA A 432 8.58 15.03 19.28
N ALA A 433 9.18 15.82 20.18
CA ALA A 433 10.48 16.41 19.95
C ALA A 433 11.59 15.34 19.79
N GLN A 434 11.57 14.27 20.59
CA GLN A 434 12.55 13.19 20.45
C GLN A 434 12.40 12.45 19.12
N ALA A 435 11.16 12.13 18.70
CA ALA A 435 10.91 11.50 17.41
C ALA A 435 11.44 12.38 16.24
N CYS A 436 11.18 13.68 16.28
CA CYS A 436 11.68 14.63 15.29
C CYS A 436 13.24 14.75 15.31
N ASP A 437 13.87 14.72 16.50
CA ASP A 437 15.34 14.73 16.63
C ASP A 437 15.96 13.46 16.05
N ASP A 438 15.36 12.29 16.27
CA ASP A 438 15.84 11.00 15.77
C ASP A 438 15.74 10.94 14.24
N ILE A 439 14.63 11.42 13.64
CA ILE A 439 14.49 11.56 12.19
C ILE A 439 15.58 12.46 11.62
N GLN A 440 15.79 13.66 12.21
CA GLN A 440 16.80 14.59 11.71
C GLN A 440 18.21 14.02 11.83
N ALA A 441 18.50 13.29 12.90
CA ALA A 441 19.80 12.64 13.06
C ALA A 441 20.05 11.58 11.98
N ALA A 442 19.02 10.85 11.55
CA ALA A 442 19.12 9.90 10.43
C ALA A 442 19.37 10.62 9.09
N VAL A 443 18.69 11.74 8.84
CA VAL A 443 18.91 12.58 7.66
C VAL A 443 20.34 13.13 7.63
N ASP A 444 20.80 13.73 8.74
CA ASP A 444 22.15 14.27 8.84
C ASP A 444 23.24 13.18 8.66
N ALA A 445 22.97 11.94 9.08
CA ALA A 445 23.87 10.79 8.89
C ALA A 445 23.93 10.30 7.42
N ASN A 446 22.87 10.50 6.64
CA ASN A 446 22.83 10.14 5.23
C ASN A 446 23.54 11.14 4.33
N GLU A 447 23.66 12.41 4.76
CA GLU A 447 24.35 13.48 4.02
C GLU A 447 25.88 13.48 4.22
N GLY A 448 26.43 12.74 5.19
CA GLY A 448 27.85 12.68 5.57
C GLY A 448 28.59 11.53 4.95
#